data_03d05aea72e5547f31fea4ad113cd7de
#
_entry.id   03d05aea72e5547f31fea4ad113cd7de
#
_cell.length_a   1.000
_cell.length_b   1.000
_cell.length_c   1.000
_cell.angle_alpha   90.00
_cell.angle_beta   90.00
_cell.angle_gamma   90.00
#
_symmetry.space_group_name_H-M   'P 1'
#
loop_
_entity.id
_entity.type
_entity.pdbx_description
1 polymer ?
#
loop_
_entity_poly.entity_id
_entity_poly.type
_entity_poly.pdbx_seq_one_letter_code
_entity_poly.pdbx_strand_id
1 'polypeptide(L)' 'MGEKITLPNSRPMPAVAVGVSELRVRGEDGIFRVFYYTSAPQGVLVFHAFVKKTQRTPPLEIELARKHLKELLDA' A
#
# COMPACT_ATOMS: atom_id res chain seq x y z
N MET A 1 10.89 14.96 12.37
CA MET A 1 10.31 15.28 11.79
C MET A 1 9.02 15.01 11.53
N GLY A 2 8.19 15.10 11.42
CA GLY A 2 6.81 14.80 11.40
C GLY A 2 6.06 15.14 10.14
N GLU A 3 6.78 15.30 9.09
CA GLU A 3 6.11 15.56 7.84
C GLU A 3 5.46 14.28 7.32
N LYS A 4 4.17 14.36 7.05
CA LYS A 4 3.50 13.26 6.37
C LYS A 4 3.83 13.36 4.89
N ILE A 5 4.28 12.26 4.33
CA ILE A 5 4.45 12.19 2.90
C ILE A 5 3.06 12.02 2.30
N THR A 6 2.59 13.06 1.62
CA THR A 6 1.31 13.00 0.91
C THR A 6 1.61 12.86 -0.56
N LEU A 7 1.35 11.70 -1.10
CA LEU A 7 1.58 11.43 -2.51
C LEU A 7 0.28 11.66 -3.29
N PRO A 8 0.37 12.15 -4.54
CA PRO A 8 -0.82 12.29 -5.37
C PRO A 8 -1.53 10.95 -5.52
N ASN A 9 -2.85 10.97 -5.52
CA ASN A 9 -3.66 9.77 -5.70
C ASN A 9 -3.43 8.69 -4.63
N SER A 10 -3.06 9.14 -3.44
CA SER A 10 -2.82 8.24 -2.31
C SER A 10 -3.97 8.35 -1.31
N ARG A 11 -4.30 7.27 -0.65
CA ARG A 11 -5.31 7.27 0.40
C ARG A 11 -4.97 6.25 1.48
N PRO A 12 -5.39 6.48 2.72
CA PRO A 12 -5.17 5.48 3.78
C PRO A 12 -5.89 4.17 3.48
N MET A 13 -5.28 3.07 3.92
CA MET A 13 -5.86 1.73 3.79
C MET A 13 -5.87 1.03 5.15
N PRO A 14 -6.74 1.45 6.07
CA PRO A 14 -6.78 0.85 7.41
C PRO A 14 -7.19 -0.62 7.38
N ALA A 15 -7.85 -1.06 6.31
CA ALA A 15 -8.19 -2.49 6.18
C ALA A 15 -6.95 -3.37 6.13
N VAL A 16 -5.81 -2.85 5.68
CA VAL A 16 -4.55 -3.59 5.71
C VAL A 16 -3.89 -3.44 7.08
N ALA A 17 -3.62 -2.22 7.49
CA ALA A 17 -3.06 -1.92 8.81
C ALA A 17 -3.01 -0.41 8.99
N VAL A 18 -2.90 0.03 10.24
CA VAL A 18 -2.66 1.44 10.56
C VAL A 18 -1.31 1.83 9.99
N GLY A 19 -1.23 2.97 9.35
CA GLY A 19 0.02 3.46 8.76
C GLY A 19 0.22 3.03 7.31
N VAL A 20 -0.70 2.25 6.75
CA VAL A 20 -0.63 1.81 5.35
C VAL A 20 -1.47 2.73 4.49
N SER A 21 -0.96 3.05 3.31
CA SER A 21 -1.69 3.80 2.30
C SER A 21 -1.59 3.10 0.95
N GLU A 22 -2.55 3.40 0.10
CA GLU A 22 -2.60 2.88 -1.26
C GLU A 22 -2.28 4.02 -2.23
N LEU A 23 -1.37 3.78 -3.15
CA LEU A 23 -1.04 4.72 -4.20
C LEU A 23 -1.54 4.17 -5.53
N ARG A 24 -2.20 5.01 -6.32
CA ARG A 24 -2.61 4.65 -7.67
C ARG A 24 -1.57 5.13 -8.65
N VAL A 25 -1.12 4.23 -9.50
CA VAL A 25 -0.18 4.56 -10.55
C VAL A 25 -0.81 4.17 -11.88
N ARG A 26 -1.03 5.13 -12.76
CA ARG A 26 -1.62 4.85 -14.06
C ARG A 26 -0.52 4.40 -15.02
N GLY A 27 -0.69 3.22 -15.59
CA GLY A 27 0.22 2.70 -16.60
C GLY A 27 -0.51 2.48 -17.92
N GLU A 28 0.22 2.01 -18.93
CA GLU A 28 -0.35 1.74 -20.24
C GLU A 28 -1.37 0.61 -20.20
N ASP A 29 -1.14 -0.38 -19.36
CA ASP A 29 -1.98 -1.58 -19.29
C ASP A 29 -3.02 -1.54 -18.18
N GLY A 30 -3.19 -0.40 -17.54
CA GLY A 30 -4.20 -0.26 -16.51
C GLY A 30 -3.71 0.55 -15.32
N ILE A 31 -4.41 0.40 -14.20
CA ILE A 31 -4.08 1.12 -12.98
C ILE A 31 -3.43 0.16 -12.00
N PHE A 32 -2.19 0.49 -11.61
CA PHE A 32 -1.50 -0.26 -10.58
C PHE A 32 -1.84 0.31 -9.22
N ARG A 33 -2.00 -0.56 -8.23
CA ARG A 33 -2.20 -0.17 -6.85
C ARG A 33 -0.97 -0.60 -6.08
N VAL A 34 -0.40 0.33 -5.33
CA VAL A 34 0.82 0.08 -4.55
C VAL A 34 0.50 0.37 -3.10
N PHE A 35 0.74 -0.59 -2.22
CA PHE A 35 0.56 -0.39 -0.79
C PHE A 35 1.90 -0.07 -0.17
N TYR A 36 1.96 0.99 0.63
CA TYR A 36 3.18 1.40 1.29
C TYR A 36 2.91 1.75 2.75
N TYR A 37 3.94 1.57 3.56
CA TYR A 37 3.87 1.79 5.00
C TYR A 37 4.83 2.92 5.33
N THR A 38 4.35 3.94 6.03
CA THR A 38 5.14 5.13 6.31
C THR A 38 5.66 5.23 7.74
N SER A 39 5.26 4.30 8.59
CA SER A 39 5.68 4.30 9.99
C SER A 39 6.94 3.49 10.25
N ALA A 40 7.57 2.97 9.22
CA ALA A 40 8.83 2.24 9.37
C ALA A 40 9.96 3.22 9.68
N PRO A 41 10.92 2.85 10.53
CA PRO A 41 12.06 3.72 10.82
C PRO A 41 12.89 4.07 9.58
N GLN A 42 12.89 3.20 8.59
CA GLN A 42 13.62 3.40 7.35
C GLN A 42 12.96 4.39 6.40
N GLY A 43 11.72 4.81 6.69
CA GLY A 43 10.95 5.69 5.83
C GLY A 43 9.82 4.93 5.14
N VAL A 44 9.65 5.17 3.85
CA VAL A 44 8.55 4.54 3.10
C VAL A 44 8.93 3.10 2.74
N LEU A 45 8.05 2.16 3.07
CA LEU A 45 8.27 0.75 2.78
C LEU A 45 7.16 0.26 1.86
N VAL A 46 7.48 0.00 0.60
CA VAL A 46 6.54 -0.58 -0.36
C VAL A 46 6.54 -2.08 -0.18
N PHE A 47 5.39 -2.68 0.09
CA PHE A 47 5.34 -4.10 0.40
C PHE A 47 4.37 -4.92 -0.46
N HIS A 48 3.56 -4.27 -1.27
CA HIS A 48 2.62 -5.00 -2.10
C HIS A 48 2.19 -4.14 -3.27
N ALA A 49 2.03 -4.75 -4.44
CA ALA A 49 1.56 -4.04 -5.62
C ALA A 49 0.77 -5.03 -6.49
N PHE A 50 -0.25 -4.52 -7.15
CA PHE A 50 -1.07 -5.35 -8.02
C PHE A 50 -1.79 -4.48 -9.05
N VAL A 51 -2.25 -5.11 -10.12
CA VAL A 51 -3.06 -4.44 -11.14
C VAL A 51 -4.51 -4.56 -10.73
N LYS A 52 -5.19 -3.43 -10.57
CA LYS A 52 -6.58 -3.43 -10.15
C LYS A 52 -7.47 -3.41 -11.37
N LYS A 53 -8.34 -4.40 -11.49
CA LYS A 53 -9.30 -4.51 -12.58
C LYS A 53 -10.71 -4.12 -12.16
N THR A 54 -10.94 -3.90 -10.87
CA THR A 54 -12.25 -3.52 -10.33
C THR A 54 -12.10 -2.28 -9.49
N GLN A 55 -13.21 -1.65 -9.12
CA GLN A 55 -13.17 -0.45 -8.30
C GLN A 55 -12.82 -0.76 -6.84
N ARG A 56 -13.17 -1.94 -6.37
CA ARG A 56 -12.85 -2.34 -5.00
C ARG A 56 -11.55 -3.11 -4.96
N THR A 57 -10.78 -2.90 -3.90
CA THR A 57 -9.61 -3.73 -3.66
C THR A 57 -10.09 -5.13 -3.29
N PRO A 58 -9.72 -6.17 -4.06
CA PRO A 58 -10.16 -7.53 -3.74
C PRO A 58 -9.71 -7.97 -2.35
N PRO A 59 -10.56 -8.67 -1.60
CA PRO A 59 -10.17 -9.15 -0.26
C PRO A 59 -8.90 -9.99 -0.26
N LEU A 60 -8.66 -10.77 -1.31
CA LEU A 60 -7.44 -11.55 -1.42
C LEU A 60 -6.19 -10.68 -1.41
N GLU A 61 -6.25 -9.52 -2.10
CA GLU A 61 -5.11 -8.60 -2.13
C GLU A 61 -4.87 -8.01 -0.75
N ILE A 62 -5.93 -7.72 0.00
CA ILE A 62 -5.80 -7.21 1.35
C ILE A 62 -5.13 -8.26 2.25
N GLU A 63 -5.53 -9.51 2.14
CA GLU A 63 -4.94 -10.59 2.93
C GLU A 63 -3.47 -10.79 2.60
N LEU A 64 -3.13 -10.79 1.31
CA LEU A 64 -1.74 -10.92 0.88
C LEU A 64 -0.91 -9.73 1.36
N ALA A 65 -1.47 -8.53 1.28
CA ALA A 65 -0.78 -7.33 1.73
C ALA A 65 -0.49 -7.39 3.22
N ARG A 66 -1.45 -7.83 4.04
CA ARG A 66 -1.25 -8.00 5.47
C ARG A 66 -0.13 -8.99 5.76
N LYS A 67 -0.13 -10.11 5.04
CA LYS A 67 0.90 -11.12 5.20
C LYS A 67 2.28 -10.59 4.84
N HIS A 68 2.39 -9.90 3.71
CA HIS A 68 3.66 -9.34 3.27
C HIS A 68 4.18 -8.31 4.25
N LEU A 69 3.32 -7.44 4.76
CA LEU A 69 3.72 -6.43 5.71
C LEU A 69 4.23 -7.07 7.01
N LYS A 70 3.49 -8.07 7.51
CA LYS A 70 3.89 -8.76 8.72
C LYS A 70 5.27 -9.41 8.56
N GLU A 71 5.49 -10.06 7.42
CA GLU A 71 6.79 -10.69 7.16
C GLU A 71 7.91 -9.67 7.15
N LEU A 72 7.67 -8.50 6.56
CA LEU A 72 8.69 -7.45 6.51
C LEU A 72 8.97 -6.85 7.89
N LEU A 73 7.93 -6.63 8.69
CA LEU A 73 8.09 -6.04 10.01
C LEU A 73 8.68 -7.01 11.03
N ASP A 74 8.47 -8.31 10.83
CA ASP A 74 9.01 -9.34 11.71
C ASP A 74 10.41 -9.79 11.30
N ALA A 75 10.90 -9.31 10.17
CA ALA A 75 12.21 -9.72 9.67
C ALA A 75 13.36 -9.13 10.49
#